data_7750d815f827354471eabade53659f81
#
_entry.id   7750d815f827354471eabade53659f81
#
_cell.length_a   1.000
_cell.length_b   1.000
_cell.length_c   1.000
_cell.angle_alpha   90.00
_cell.angle_beta   90.00
_cell.angle_gamma   90.00
#
_symmetry.space_group_name_H-M   'P 1'
#
loop_
_entity.id
_entity.type
_entity.pdbx_description
1 polymer ?
#
loop_
_entity_poly.entity_id
_entity_poly.type
_entity_poly.pdbx_seq_one_letter_code
_entity_poly.pdbx_strand_id
1 'polypeptide(L)'
;MRRALSLLICVLTVSNLFAQSGAWQQRVNYAMDVDMNVQTNRFTGKQRLEYWNNSPDTLRRVFFHLYFNAFRPGSMMDVRSRRQGTIQVGRGLDWDQRVKDRIVNLKPDEVGEQTVQELKMNGRLQQLINHETILEVVLDKPIAPRSKVLFELNFEGQVPLQVRRSGRDNPTSKVRYSMSQWYPKICEYDEDGWHPTPYVGREFYGVWGNYDVKIKIDRNYIIGGTGYLQNAQQVGYGYEKMGQVVNRPTGDKLIWHFYAPQVHDFMWAADPEYVHRSLHIRDSIPATKTSPAIPELTLHLLYKPTNDKAENWEKILTNAARALPFIEKHFGVYPYKQYTFIHGGDGGMEYPMSTLLIGPGAWLHEWMHSWYQGIFATNESLYAWMDEGFTTYAEDRISAFLDADTNFAFLGSYRGYVNLAKSGREEPLTTHADHFNTNAAYSAAAYSKGAVFMEQLGYITGAAVRDQILLDYYDKWKFKHPTANDLIRLAEKRSGMKLDWYKEYWVNSTKTIDYAIDSLWENGKETMIRVKRIGLMPMPVDVQLTFADGTKELHYVPLDLQYGVKPIEDTAIPRKVYAPWNWTHATYTITTTKKLATVTLVDIDPSQRLADIDRKNNQLKLDWSTPTPVTVQ
;
A
#
# COMPACT_ATOMS: atom_id res chain seq x y z
N MET A 1 -15.30 22.73 58.44
CA MET A 1 -14.19 22.10 57.69
C MET A 1 -14.54 20.80 56.99
N ARG A 2 -15.43 19.93 57.48
CA ARG A 2 -15.78 18.65 56.78
C ARG A 2 -16.62 18.79 55.48
N ARG A 3 -17.38 19.89 55.28
CA ARG A 3 -18.18 20.11 54.05
C ARG A 3 -17.40 20.72 52.88
N ALA A 4 -16.26 21.35 53.13
CA ALA A 4 -15.40 21.91 52.09
C ALA A 4 -14.49 20.82 51.43
N LEU A 5 -14.18 19.76 52.19
CA LEU A 5 -13.33 18.66 51.68
C LEU A 5 -14.10 17.71 50.73
N SER A 6 -15.42 17.57 50.93
CA SER A 6 -16.27 16.73 50.07
C SER A 6 -16.53 17.38 48.69
N LEU A 7 -16.52 18.70 48.59
CA LEU A 7 -16.67 19.40 47.31
C LEU A 7 -15.37 19.37 46.47
N LEU A 8 -14.22 19.36 47.13
CA LEU A 8 -12.93 19.29 46.45
C LEU A 8 -12.65 17.90 45.82
N ILE A 9 -13.15 16.85 46.47
CA ILE A 9 -13.01 15.46 45.94
C ILE A 9 -13.93 15.23 44.75
N CYS A 10 -15.14 15.81 44.69
CA CYS A 10 -16.03 15.72 43.54
C CYS A 10 -15.52 16.49 42.31
N VAL A 11 -14.77 17.58 42.49
CA VAL A 11 -14.20 18.37 41.37
C VAL A 11 -12.97 17.67 40.78
N LEU A 12 -12.20 16.91 41.58
CA LEU A 12 -11.03 16.15 41.09
C LEU A 12 -11.37 14.86 40.38
N THR A 13 -12.58 14.32 40.55
CA THR A 13 -13.02 13.12 39.82
C THR A 13 -13.67 13.41 38.47
N VAL A 14 -14.08 14.65 38.21
CA VAL A 14 -14.65 15.05 36.91
C VAL A 14 -13.57 15.46 35.89
N SER A 15 -12.38 15.83 36.34
CA SER A 15 -11.30 16.30 35.45
C SER A 15 -10.51 15.19 34.75
N ASN A 16 -10.76 13.91 35.05
CA ASN A 16 -10.10 12.80 34.35
C ASN A 16 -10.91 12.17 33.21
N LEU A 17 -12.07 12.74 32.85
CA LEU A 17 -12.93 12.21 31.78
C LEU A 17 -12.75 12.91 30.41
N PHE A 18 -11.85 13.89 30.30
CA PHE A 18 -11.66 14.63 29.04
C PHE A 18 -10.26 14.51 28.41
N ALA A 19 -9.44 13.56 28.83
CA ALA A 19 -8.10 13.37 28.26
C ALA A 19 -7.94 12.00 27.58
N GLN A 20 -8.88 11.63 26.72
CA GLN A 20 -8.64 10.72 25.62
C GLN A 20 -9.30 11.32 24.38
N SER A 21 -8.56 12.16 23.66
CA SER A 21 -8.75 12.28 22.23
C SER A 21 -8.36 10.92 21.63
N GLY A 22 -9.17 9.91 21.88
CA GLY A 22 -9.01 8.60 21.30
C GLY A 22 -9.25 8.74 19.82
N ALA A 23 -8.26 8.39 19.00
CA ALA A 23 -8.47 8.17 17.59
C ALA A 23 -9.69 7.26 17.43
N TRP A 24 -10.76 7.78 16.86
CA TRP A 24 -11.96 7.03 16.52
C TRP A 24 -11.85 6.57 15.06
N GLN A 25 -12.51 5.51 14.71
CA GLN A 25 -12.75 5.09 13.33
C GLN A 25 -14.14 4.48 13.25
N GLN A 26 -14.76 4.55 12.09
CA GLN A 26 -16.06 3.93 11.85
C GLN A 26 -15.94 2.41 11.88
N ARG A 27 -17.08 1.75 11.97
CA ARG A 27 -17.17 0.28 11.93
C ARG A 27 -18.42 -0.15 11.19
N VAL A 28 -18.30 -1.27 10.49
CA VAL A 28 -19.42 -1.91 9.77
C VAL A 28 -19.56 -3.39 10.09
N ASN A 29 -20.77 -3.90 9.93
CA ASN A 29 -21.02 -5.32 9.71
C ASN A 29 -21.94 -5.47 8.50
N TYR A 30 -21.46 -6.11 7.46
CA TYR A 30 -22.22 -6.46 6.28
C TYR A 30 -22.78 -7.88 6.39
N ALA A 31 -24.06 -8.06 6.04
CA ALA A 31 -24.65 -9.35 5.72
C ALA A 31 -25.28 -9.23 4.32
N MET A 32 -24.82 -10.02 3.37
CA MET A 32 -25.22 -9.95 1.98
C MET A 32 -25.65 -11.31 1.45
N ASP A 33 -26.83 -11.36 0.82
CA ASP A 33 -27.33 -12.52 0.08
C ASP A 33 -27.41 -12.13 -1.41
N VAL A 34 -26.68 -12.84 -2.28
CA VAL A 34 -26.54 -12.52 -3.71
C VAL A 34 -26.96 -13.70 -4.56
N ASP A 35 -27.76 -13.47 -5.60
CA ASP A 35 -28.13 -14.45 -6.60
C ASP A 35 -27.59 -14.03 -7.97
N MET A 36 -26.63 -14.79 -8.49
CA MET A 36 -25.98 -14.56 -9.78
C MET A 36 -26.66 -15.34 -10.89
N ASN A 37 -27.02 -14.67 -11.96
CA ASN A 37 -27.50 -15.28 -13.20
C ASN A 37 -26.38 -15.26 -14.26
N VAL A 38 -25.79 -16.41 -14.52
CA VAL A 38 -24.63 -16.55 -15.41
C VAL A 38 -25.00 -16.47 -16.89
N GLN A 39 -26.28 -16.60 -17.27
CA GLN A 39 -26.75 -16.45 -18.63
C GLN A 39 -26.91 -14.98 -19.02
N THR A 40 -27.45 -14.16 -18.12
CA THR A 40 -27.66 -12.74 -18.34
C THR A 40 -26.52 -11.86 -17.82
N ASN A 41 -25.59 -12.42 -17.06
CA ASN A 41 -24.50 -11.71 -16.38
C ASN A 41 -25.00 -10.62 -15.42
N ARG A 42 -26.19 -10.82 -14.86
CA ARG A 42 -26.80 -9.92 -13.88
C ARG A 42 -26.91 -10.62 -12.53
N PHE A 43 -26.91 -9.83 -11.49
CA PHE A 43 -27.12 -10.32 -10.13
C PHE A 43 -28.06 -9.41 -9.36
N THR A 44 -28.73 -9.98 -8.38
CA THR A 44 -29.52 -9.25 -7.38
C THR A 44 -28.93 -9.51 -6.01
N GLY A 45 -28.98 -8.52 -5.14
CA GLY A 45 -28.47 -8.63 -3.79
C GLY A 45 -29.39 -7.99 -2.75
N LYS A 46 -29.42 -8.61 -1.58
CA LYS A 46 -29.99 -8.02 -0.37
C LYS A 46 -28.84 -7.73 0.58
N GLN A 47 -28.78 -6.53 1.11
CA GLN A 47 -27.71 -6.10 1.99
C GLN A 47 -28.31 -5.53 3.28
N ARG A 48 -27.83 -6.05 4.40
CA ARG A 48 -27.99 -5.45 5.73
C ARG A 48 -26.63 -4.95 6.18
N LEU A 49 -26.57 -3.68 6.54
CA LEU A 49 -25.36 -3.00 6.98
C LEU A 49 -25.61 -2.38 8.35
N GLU A 50 -25.00 -2.94 9.37
CA GLU A 50 -24.87 -2.23 10.64
C GLU A 50 -23.72 -1.25 10.52
N TYR A 51 -23.98 0.03 10.82
CA TYR A 51 -23.01 1.10 10.78
C TYR A 51 -22.90 1.77 12.14
N TRP A 52 -21.69 1.82 12.68
CA TRP A 52 -21.37 2.54 13.92
C TRP A 52 -20.74 3.89 13.57
N ASN A 53 -21.46 4.95 13.91
CA ASN A 53 -20.87 6.29 13.91
C ASN A 53 -20.09 6.47 15.22
N ASN A 54 -18.81 6.18 15.20
CA ASN A 54 -17.91 6.34 16.35
C ASN A 54 -17.34 7.75 16.47
N SER A 55 -17.62 8.63 15.48
CA SER A 55 -17.19 10.02 15.49
C SER A 55 -17.91 10.86 16.53
N PRO A 56 -17.38 12.04 16.88
CA PRO A 56 -18.09 13.04 17.68
C PRO A 56 -19.19 13.77 16.89
N ASP A 57 -19.32 13.51 15.59
CA ASP A 57 -20.16 14.27 14.69
C ASP A 57 -21.56 13.67 14.50
N THR A 58 -22.52 14.54 14.21
CA THR A 58 -23.87 14.16 13.79
C THR A 58 -23.93 14.07 12.27
N LEU A 59 -24.19 12.87 11.73
CA LEU A 59 -24.22 12.65 10.29
C LEU A 59 -25.63 12.84 9.73
N ARG A 60 -25.79 13.76 8.78
CA ARG A 60 -27.09 14.09 8.14
C ARG A 60 -27.27 13.43 6.80
N ARG A 61 -26.22 12.86 6.24
CA ARG A 61 -26.17 12.10 5.00
C ARG A 61 -25.09 11.03 5.10
N VAL A 62 -25.20 10.00 4.27
CA VAL A 62 -24.17 8.99 4.07
C VAL A 62 -23.97 8.78 2.58
N PHE A 63 -22.82 8.22 2.19
CA PHE A 63 -22.50 7.97 0.80
C PHE A 63 -22.15 6.50 0.60
N PHE A 64 -22.51 5.97 -0.58
CA PHE A 64 -22.13 4.64 -1.01
C PHE A 64 -21.45 4.70 -2.37
N HIS A 65 -20.42 3.90 -2.56
CA HIS A 65 -19.83 3.66 -3.87
C HIS A 65 -20.68 2.68 -4.68
N LEU A 66 -20.87 2.99 -5.95
CA LEU A 66 -21.49 2.13 -6.97
C LEU A 66 -20.49 1.97 -8.12
N TYR A 67 -19.43 1.22 -7.87
CA TYR A 67 -18.22 1.20 -8.70
C TYR A 67 -18.45 0.73 -10.13
N PHE A 68 -19.38 -0.22 -10.38
CA PHE A 68 -19.65 -0.73 -11.72
C PHE A 68 -20.14 0.34 -12.69
N ASN A 69 -20.71 1.43 -12.17
CA ASN A 69 -21.18 2.55 -13.00
C ASN A 69 -20.05 3.29 -13.72
N ALA A 70 -18.78 3.08 -13.31
CA ALA A 70 -17.61 3.60 -14.03
C ALA A 70 -17.41 2.94 -15.42
N PHE A 71 -17.98 1.74 -15.65
CA PHE A 71 -17.81 0.99 -16.88
C PHE A 71 -18.97 1.27 -17.87
N ARG A 72 -19.24 2.56 -18.08
CA ARG A 72 -20.24 3.05 -19.05
C ARG A 72 -19.62 4.06 -20.01
N PRO A 73 -19.99 4.04 -21.30
CA PRO A 73 -19.61 5.10 -22.22
C PRO A 73 -19.95 6.49 -21.66
N GLY A 74 -18.99 7.39 -21.69
CA GLY A 74 -19.14 8.75 -21.16
C GLY A 74 -18.92 8.88 -19.65
N SER A 75 -18.61 7.81 -18.91
CA SER A 75 -18.23 7.88 -17.48
C SER A 75 -16.96 8.69 -17.27
N MET A 76 -16.71 9.12 -16.02
CA MET A 76 -15.46 9.80 -15.67
C MET A 76 -14.23 8.95 -16.02
N MET A 77 -14.27 7.63 -15.80
CA MET A 77 -13.20 6.71 -16.17
C MET A 77 -12.96 6.68 -17.67
N ASP A 78 -14.01 6.55 -18.47
CA ASP A 78 -13.92 6.58 -19.94
C ASP A 78 -13.33 7.89 -20.46
N VAL A 79 -13.88 9.02 -20.03
CA VAL A 79 -13.45 10.36 -20.49
C VAL A 79 -12.00 10.60 -20.09
N ARG A 80 -11.62 10.29 -18.84
CA ARG A 80 -10.24 10.48 -18.36
C ARG A 80 -9.25 9.58 -19.10
N SER A 81 -9.56 8.30 -19.28
CA SER A 81 -8.68 7.38 -20.00
C SER A 81 -8.40 7.87 -21.43
N ARG A 82 -9.43 8.26 -22.16
CA ARG A 82 -9.27 8.80 -23.53
C ARG A 82 -8.48 10.12 -23.53
N ARG A 83 -8.69 11.01 -22.55
CA ARG A 83 -7.93 12.26 -22.43
C ARG A 83 -6.45 11.99 -22.17
N GLN A 84 -6.12 11.10 -21.24
CA GLN A 84 -4.73 10.71 -20.97
C GLN A 84 -4.08 10.08 -22.21
N GLY A 85 -4.83 9.27 -22.95
CA GLY A 85 -4.37 8.69 -24.21
C GLY A 85 -3.99 9.69 -25.31
N THR A 86 -4.23 10.99 -25.13
CA THR A 86 -3.75 12.05 -26.05
C THR A 86 -2.41 12.68 -25.61
N ILE A 87 -1.94 12.38 -24.40
CA ILE A 87 -0.73 12.98 -23.84
C ILE A 87 0.50 12.21 -24.33
N GLN A 88 1.48 12.94 -24.89
CA GLN A 88 2.74 12.35 -25.32
C GLN A 88 3.67 12.12 -24.14
N VAL A 89 4.10 10.88 -23.92
CA VAL A 89 5.11 10.50 -22.92
C VAL A 89 6.22 9.70 -23.61
N GLY A 90 7.41 10.29 -23.66
CA GLY A 90 8.52 9.71 -24.41
C GLY A 90 8.15 9.51 -25.90
N ARG A 91 8.25 8.28 -26.40
CA ARG A 91 7.91 7.91 -27.78
C ARG A 91 6.46 7.43 -27.96
N GLY A 92 5.68 7.34 -26.89
CA GLY A 92 4.31 6.80 -26.91
C GLY A 92 3.27 7.76 -26.34
N LEU A 93 2.03 7.31 -26.35
CA LEU A 93 0.92 8.00 -25.70
C LEU A 93 0.68 7.39 -24.31
N ASP A 94 0.19 8.20 -23.37
CA ASP A 94 0.03 7.86 -21.94
C ASP A 94 -1.23 7.00 -21.67
N TRP A 95 -1.52 6.04 -22.52
CA TRP A 95 -2.62 5.12 -22.31
C TRP A 95 -2.40 4.21 -21.07
N ASP A 96 -3.41 4.06 -20.23
CA ASP A 96 -3.54 2.83 -19.45
C ASP A 96 -3.92 1.71 -20.42
N GLN A 97 -2.98 0.79 -20.67
CA GLN A 97 -3.15 -0.27 -21.68
C GLN A 97 -4.32 -1.21 -21.38
N ARG A 98 -4.79 -1.25 -20.14
CA ARG A 98 -5.92 -2.08 -19.69
C ARG A 98 -7.26 -1.45 -20.10
N VAL A 99 -7.37 -0.13 -19.99
CA VAL A 99 -8.61 0.62 -20.25
C VAL A 99 -8.65 1.16 -21.67
N LYS A 100 -7.65 1.96 -22.07
CA LYS A 100 -7.59 2.69 -23.35
C LYS A 100 -8.93 3.39 -23.67
N ASP A 101 -9.48 3.10 -24.85
CA ASP A 101 -10.77 3.51 -25.37
C ASP A 101 -11.82 2.38 -25.33
N ARG A 102 -11.60 1.36 -24.49
CA ARG A 102 -12.46 0.16 -24.47
C ARG A 102 -13.86 0.45 -23.93
N ILE A 103 -13.98 1.34 -22.94
CA ILE A 103 -15.27 1.63 -22.29
C ILE A 103 -16.25 2.28 -23.28
N VAL A 104 -15.81 3.23 -24.09
CA VAL A 104 -16.68 3.90 -25.08
C VAL A 104 -17.26 2.94 -26.12
N ASN A 105 -16.60 1.79 -26.32
CA ASN A 105 -16.99 0.77 -27.31
C ASN A 105 -17.84 -0.37 -26.72
N LEU A 106 -18.15 -0.35 -25.40
CA LEU A 106 -18.98 -1.38 -24.77
C LEU A 106 -20.43 -1.29 -25.25
N LYS A 107 -21.01 -2.46 -25.54
CA LYS A 107 -22.42 -2.61 -25.90
C LYS A 107 -23.31 -2.55 -24.65
N PRO A 108 -24.64 -2.38 -24.79
CA PRO A 108 -25.57 -2.32 -23.67
C PRO A 108 -25.52 -3.52 -22.71
N ASP A 109 -25.23 -4.71 -23.22
CA ASP A 109 -25.07 -5.94 -22.42
C ASP A 109 -23.64 -6.16 -21.90
N GLU A 110 -22.71 -5.28 -22.25
CA GLU A 110 -21.29 -5.32 -21.85
C GLU A 110 -20.94 -4.23 -20.83
N VAL A 111 -21.80 -3.22 -20.63
CA VAL A 111 -21.55 -2.15 -19.65
C VAL A 111 -21.67 -2.63 -18.21
N GLY A 112 -20.99 -1.94 -17.31
CA GLY A 112 -21.21 -2.10 -15.88
C GLY A 112 -22.44 -1.33 -15.41
N GLU A 113 -23.23 -1.94 -14.58
CA GLU A 113 -24.39 -1.31 -13.97
C GLU A 113 -24.52 -1.73 -12.51
N GLN A 114 -24.81 -0.76 -11.65
CA GLN A 114 -25.11 -0.99 -10.25
C GLN A 114 -26.15 0.01 -9.79
N THR A 115 -27.27 -0.49 -9.28
CA THR A 115 -28.40 0.32 -8.85
C THR A 115 -28.89 -0.14 -7.48
N VAL A 116 -29.28 0.82 -6.64
CA VAL A 116 -29.97 0.59 -5.37
C VAL A 116 -31.43 0.98 -5.56
N GLN A 117 -32.34 0.02 -5.39
CA GLN A 117 -33.77 0.22 -5.60
C GLN A 117 -34.45 0.89 -4.41
N GLU A 118 -34.17 0.37 -3.21
CA GLU A 118 -34.68 0.88 -1.95
C GLU A 118 -33.58 0.84 -0.91
N LEU A 119 -33.45 1.92 -0.14
CA LEU A 119 -32.61 1.96 1.04
C LEU A 119 -33.41 2.45 2.22
N LYS A 120 -33.40 1.66 3.28
CA LYS A 120 -34.04 1.99 4.56
C LYS A 120 -32.97 2.14 5.64
N MET A 121 -33.14 3.16 6.49
CA MET A 121 -32.39 3.28 7.73
C MET A 121 -33.35 3.05 8.91
N ASN A 122 -33.06 2.02 9.72
CA ASN A 122 -33.91 1.61 10.85
C ASN A 122 -35.38 1.41 10.43
N GLY A 123 -35.60 0.78 9.26
CA GLY A 123 -36.92 0.46 8.69
C GLY A 123 -37.60 1.61 7.93
N ARG A 124 -37.01 2.82 7.86
CA ARG A 124 -37.57 3.97 7.16
C ARG A 124 -36.87 4.20 5.84
N LEU A 125 -37.64 4.41 4.77
CA LEU A 125 -37.12 4.79 3.45
C LEU A 125 -36.36 6.09 3.52
N GLN A 126 -35.24 6.17 2.80
CA GLN A 126 -34.38 7.33 2.67
C GLN A 126 -34.43 7.92 1.26
N GLN A 127 -34.11 9.19 1.12
CA GLN A 127 -33.98 9.85 -0.17
C GLN A 127 -32.63 9.51 -0.80
N LEU A 128 -32.63 9.07 -2.05
CA LEU A 128 -31.44 8.68 -2.81
C LEU A 128 -31.15 9.70 -3.92
N ILE A 129 -29.89 10.12 -4.04
CA ILE A 129 -29.41 11.00 -5.11
C ILE A 129 -28.20 10.31 -5.75
N ASN A 130 -28.29 10.05 -7.06
CA ASN A 130 -27.25 9.33 -7.80
C ASN A 130 -26.27 10.32 -8.44
N HIS A 131 -24.97 10.15 -8.20
CA HIS A 131 -23.86 10.90 -8.76
C HIS A 131 -22.89 9.95 -9.50
N GLU A 132 -23.39 9.20 -10.47
CA GLU A 132 -22.64 8.21 -11.26
C GLU A 132 -22.15 7.04 -10.40
N THR A 133 -20.90 7.08 -9.91
CA THR A 133 -20.31 6.03 -9.06
C THR A 133 -20.50 6.26 -7.56
N ILE A 134 -21.21 7.33 -7.19
CA ILE A 134 -21.54 7.67 -5.80
C ILE A 134 -23.05 7.78 -5.64
N LEU A 135 -23.58 7.14 -4.63
CA LEU A 135 -24.96 7.29 -4.18
C LEU A 135 -24.95 8.10 -2.88
N GLU A 136 -25.53 9.29 -2.90
CA GLU A 136 -25.80 10.08 -1.70
C GLU A 136 -27.15 9.68 -1.12
N VAL A 137 -27.18 9.45 0.19
CA VAL A 137 -28.39 9.15 0.95
C VAL A 137 -28.66 10.28 1.93
N VAL A 138 -29.72 11.05 1.69
CA VAL A 138 -30.17 12.11 2.61
C VAL A 138 -31.01 11.47 3.70
N LEU A 139 -30.58 11.60 4.94
CA LEU A 139 -31.18 10.91 6.08
C LEU A 139 -32.42 11.66 6.60
N ASP A 140 -33.54 10.93 6.80
CA ASP A 140 -34.76 11.45 7.43
C ASP A 140 -34.51 11.86 8.90
N LYS A 141 -33.61 11.14 9.57
CA LYS A 141 -33.08 11.43 10.90
C LYS A 141 -31.57 11.34 10.89
N PRO A 142 -30.87 12.35 11.43
CA PRO A 142 -29.43 12.29 11.55
C PRO A 142 -28.95 11.12 12.41
N ILE A 143 -27.79 10.56 12.08
CA ILE A 143 -27.11 9.59 12.93
C ILE A 143 -26.36 10.36 14.01
N ALA A 144 -26.70 10.12 15.26
CA ALA A 144 -26.07 10.77 16.39
C ALA A 144 -24.60 10.34 16.58
N PRO A 145 -23.76 11.15 17.23
CA PRO A 145 -22.43 10.73 17.64
C PRO A 145 -22.46 9.45 18.48
N ARG A 146 -21.47 8.58 18.26
CA ARG A 146 -21.27 7.33 19.03
C ARG A 146 -22.53 6.46 19.09
N SER A 147 -23.22 6.35 17.95
CA SER A 147 -24.45 5.56 17.83
C SER A 147 -24.37 4.56 16.67
N LYS A 148 -25.29 3.62 16.68
CA LYS A 148 -25.41 2.59 15.64
C LYS A 148 -26.75 2.71 14.92
N VAL A 149 -26.71 2.50 13.59
CA VAL A 149 -27.90 2.37 12.75
C VAL A 149 -27.83 1.12 11.90
N LEU A 150 -28.99 0.67 11.40
CA LEU A 150 -29.11 -0.41 10.45
C LEU A 150 -29.58 0.15 9.11
N PHE A 151 -28.80 -0.06 8.06
CA PHE A 151 -29.19 0.14 6.68
C PHE A 151 -29.62 -1.21 6.07
N GLU A 152 -30.74 -1.20 5.37
CA GLU A 152 -31.25 -2.34 4.62
C GLU A 152 -31.55 -1.89 3.20
N LEU A 153 -30.99 -2.60 2.22
CA LEU A 153 -31.15 -2.21 0.81
C LEU A 153 -31.20 -3.45 -0.09
N ASN A 154 -31.92 -3.28 -1.21
CA ASN A 154 -31.90 -4.21 -2.33
C ASN A 154 -31.14 -3.52 -3.49
N PHE A 155 -30.28 -4.29 -4.15
CA PHE A 155 -29.49 -3.79 -5.25
C PHE A 155 -29.43 -4.79 -6.40
N GLU A 156 -29.18 -4.27 -7.58
CA GLU A 156 -28.95 -5.03 -8.80
C GLU A 156 -27.67 -4.60 -9.47
N GLY A 157 -27.05 -5.52 -10.18
CA GLY A 157 -25.90 -5.22 -11.00
C GLY A 157 -25.85 -5.99 -12.30
N GLN A 158 -25.24 -5.40 -13.31
CA GLN A 158 -24.79 -6.05 -14.54
C GLN A 158 -23.27 -6.08 -14.52
N VAL A 159 -22.70 -7.28 -14.67
CA VAL A 159 -21.25 -7.46 -14.69
C VAL A 159 -20.69 -6.97 -16.02
N PRO A 160 -19.80 -5.98 -16.02
CA PRO A 160 -19.24 -5.45 -17.28
C PRO A 160 -18.37 -6.50 -17.97
N LEU A 161 -18.20 -6.38 -19.28
CA LEU A 161 -17.07 -7.04 -19.93
C LEU A 161 -15.77 -6.57 -19.27
N GLN A 162 -14.83 -7.48 -19.01
CA GLN A 162 -13.62 -7.15 -18.27
C GLN A 162 -12.81 -6.04 -18.97
N VAL A 163 -12.77 -4.87 -18.35
CA VAL A 163 -11.97 -3.72 -18.79
C VAL A 163 -10.93 -3.38 -17.75
N ARG A 164 -11.38 -3.13 -16.53
CA ARG A 164 -10.51 -2.75 -15.41
C ARG A 164 -10.94 -3.51 -14.16
N ARG A 165 -10.03 -4.20 -13.48
CA ARG A 165 -10.22 -4.93 -12.20
C ARG A 165 -11.42 -5.88 -12.18
N SER A 166 -12.62 -5.34 -12.33
CA SER A 166 -13.90 -6.08 -12.29
C SER A 166 -14.39 -6.43 -13.69
N GLY A 167 -15.06 -7.55 -13.80
CA GLY A 167 -15.73 -7.88 -15.04
C GLY A 167 -15.85 -9.37 -15.30
N ARG A 168 -16.39 -9.67 -16.48
CA ARG A 168 -16.59 -11.01 -17.01
C ARG A 168 -15.78 -11.25 -18.28
N ASP A 169 -15.60 -12.52 -18.60
CA ASP A 169 -15.01 -12.99 -19.87
C ASP A 169 -13.67 -12.30 -20.17
N ASN A 170 -12.74 -12.39 -19.21
CA ASN A 170 -11.44 -11.76 -19.37
C ASN A 170 -10.77 -12.18 -20.67
N PRO A 171 -10.34 -11.24 -21.53
CA PRO A 171 -9.78 -11.59 -22.84
C PRO A 171 -8.43 -12.30 -22.76
N THR A 172 -7.69 -12.16 -21.67
CA THR A 172 -6.36 -12.75 -21.45
C THR A 172 -6.45 -14.04 -20.64
N SER A 173 -6.93 -13.96 -19.40
CA SER A 173 -7.01 -15.11 -18.48
C SER A 173 -8.13 -16.08 -18.80
N LYS A 174 -9.10 -15.66 -19.61
CA LYS A 174 -10.35 -16.41 -19.90
C LYS A 174 -11.19 -16.73 -18.66
N VAL A 175 -10.90 -16.08 -17.53
CA VAL A 175 -11.68 -16.23 -16.31
C VAL A 175 -13.07 -15.62 -16.50
N ARG A 176 -14.08 -16.35 -16.03
CA ARG A 176 -15.47 -15.99 -16.29
C ARG A 176 -15.95 -14.79 -15.51
N TYR A 177 -15.62 -14.70 -14.21
CA TYR A 177 -16.00 -13.59 -13.35
C TYR A 177 -14.87 -13.18 -12.42
N SER A 178 -14.57 -11.87 -12.41
CA SER A 178 -13.74 -11.20 -11.41
C SER A 178 -14.61 -10.13 -10.75
N MET A 179 -15.07 -10.39 -9.53
CA MET A 179 -16.08 -9.57 -8.84
C MET A 179 -15.41 -8.73 -7.76
N SER A 180 -14.60 -7.76 -8.22
CA SER A 180 -14.09 -6.67 -7.38
C SER A 180 -15.13 -5.56 -7.29
N GLN A 181 -15.27 -4.89 -6.14
CA GLN A 181 -16.09 -3.67 -6.00
C GLN A 181 -17.54 -3.82 -6.51
N TRP A 182 -18.15 -4.97 -6.24
CA TRP A 182 -19.40 -5.42 -6.86
C TRP A 182 -20.68 -5.07 -6.07
N TYR A 183 -20.55 -4.60 -4.84
CA TYR A 183 -21.67 -4.29 -3.93
C TYR A 183 -21.72 -2.80 -3.58
N PRO A 184 -22.88 -2.24 -3.18
CA PRO A 184 -22.95 -0.87 -2.65
C PRO A 184 -22.15 -0.77 -1.35
N LYS A 185 -20.96 -0.14 -1.43
CA LYS A 185 -20.00 -0.03 -0.34
C LYS A 185 -20.12 1.34 0.31
N ILE A 186 -20.41 1.42 1.62
CA ILE A 186 -20.44 2.70 2.32
C ILE A 186 -19.06 3.36 2.27
N CYS A 187 -19.03 4.67 2.02
CA CYS A 187 -17.81 5.45 2.04
C CYS A 187 -17.27 5.56 3.48
N GLU A 188 -15.95 5.74 3.62
CA GLU A 188 -15.35 6.03 4.93
C GLU A 188 -15.68 7.48 5.34
N TYR A 189 -15.82 7.66 6.65
CA TYR A 189 -15.92 8.95 7.32
C TYR A 189 -14.87 9.01 8.43
N ASP A 190 -13.90 9.88 8.27
CA ASP A 190 -12.80 10.06 9.21
C ASP A 190 -12.68 11.51 9.71
N GLU A 191 -11.52 11.92 10.21
CA GLU A 191 -11.28 13.26 10.73
C GLU A 191 -11.43 14.37 9.66
N ASP A 192 -11.23 14.03 8.39
CA ASP A 192 -11.40 14.93 7.25
C ASP A 192 -12.84 14.92 6.68
N GLY A 193 -13.74 14.12 7.26
CA GLY A 193 -15.13 13.99 6.85
C GLY A 193 -15.38 12.75 5.95
N TRP A 194 -16.41 12.85 5.08
CA TRP A 194 -16.74 11.79 4.12
C TRP A 194 -15.75 11.75 2.96
N HIS A 195 -15.41 10.53 2.51
CA HIS A 195 -14.58 10.28 1.33
C HIS A 195 -15.40 9.69 0.16
N PRO A 196 -16.37 10.43 -0.43
CA PRO A 196 -17.15 9.98 -1.56
C PRO A 196 -16.39 10.21 -2.88
N THR A 197 -15.18 9.64 -2.97
CA THR A 197 -14.33 9.80 -4.15
C THR A 197 -14.92 9.01 -5.33
N PRO A 198 -15.28 9.66 -6.45
CA PRO A 198 -15.75 8.95 -7.64
C PRO A 198 -14.68 7.98 -8.16
N TYR A 199 -15.12 6.85 -8.69
CA TYR A 199 -14.20 5.87 -9.25
C TYR A 199 -13.75 6.26 -10.66
N VAL A 200 -12.53 6.72 -10.80
CA VAL A 200 -11.95 7.18 -12.07
C VAL A 200 -10.89 6.22 -12.61
N GLY A 201 -10.17 5.51 -11.71
CA GLY A 201 -9.25 4.51 -12.21
C GLY A 201 -8.20 3.98 -11.23
N ARG A 202 -8.18 4.50 -10.01
CA ARG A 202 -7.18 4.13 -9.02
C ARG A 202 -7.75 3.22 -7.93
N GLU A 203 -7.26 3.33 -6.71
CA GLU A 203 -7.49 2.42 -5.61
C GLU A 203 -8.68 2.82 -4.74
N PHE A 204 -8.87 2.16 -3.62
CA PHE A 204 -10.09 2.19 -2.83
C PHE A 204 -9.82 2.57 -1.37
N TYR A 205 -10.89 3.00 -0.68
CA TYR A 205 -10.85 3.27 0.75
C TYR A 205 -12.12 2.72 1.40
N GLY A 206 -12.00 1.95 2.46
CA GLY A 206 -13.14 1.24 3.04
C GLY A 206 -13.12 1.15 4.56
N VAL A 207 -14.31 1.02 5.13
CA VAL A 207 -14.57 0.95 6.57
C VAL A 207 -14.28 -0.45 7.11
N TRP A 208 -13.53 -0.54 8.21
CA TRP A 208 -13.26 -1.81 8.91
C TRP A 208 -14.52 -2.46 9.46
N GLY A 209 -14.64 -3.76 9.25
CA GLY A 209 -15.76 -4.51 9.77
C GLY A 209 -15.74 -6.01 9.50
N ASN A 210 -16.90 -6.62 9.66
CA ASN A 210 -17.10 -8.04 9.37
C ASN A 210 -18.06 -8.18 8.18
N TYR A 211 -17.79 -9.19 7.36
CA TYR A 211 -18.58 -9.49 6.17
C TYR A 211 -19.08 -10.92 6.24
N ASP A 212 -20.40 -11.10 6.21
CA ASP A 212 -21.12 -12.38 6.07
C ASP A 212 -21.76 -12.38 4.68
N VAL A 213 -21.22 -13.17 3.75
CA VAL A 213 -21.60 -13.10 2.34
C VAL A 213 -22.01 -14.47 1.82
N LYS A 214 -23.24 -14.55 1.30
CA LYS A 214 -23.76 -15.74 0.63
C LYS A 214 -23.93 -15.45 -0.85
N ILE A 215 -23.27 -16.25 -1.69
CA ILE A 215 -23.28 -16.15 -3.14
C ILE A 215 -23.93 -17.39 -3.70
N LYS A 216 -25.10 -17.23 -4.30
CA LYS A 216 -25.83 -18.27 -5.00
C LYS A 216 -25.52 -18.20 -6.48
N ILE A 217 -24.88 -19.22 -7.02
CA ILE A 217 -24.43 -19.32 -8.40
C ILE A 217 -24.62 -20.74 -8.93
N ASP A 218 -24.58 -20.92 -10.25
CA ASP A 218 -24.68 -22.23 -10.90
C ASP A 218 -23.68 -23.21 -10.31
N ARG A 219 -24.12 -24.45 -10.09
CA ARG A 219 -23.42 -25.46 -9.27
C ARG A 219 -22.07 -25.92 -9.77
N ASN A 220 -21.75 -25.69 -11.05
CA ASN A 220 -20.46 -26.01 -11.65
C ASN A 220 -19.39 -24.93 -11.45
N TYR A 221 -19.75 -23.74 -10.93
CA TYR A 221 -18.78 -22.68 -10.63
C TYR A 221 -18.04 -22.95 -9.34
N ILE A 222 -16.73 -22.69 -9.38
CA ILE A 222 -15.84 -22.71 -8.22
C ILE A 222 -15.53 -21.28 -7.84
N ILE A 223 -15.69 -20.92 -6.57
CA ILE A 223 -15.46 -19.56 -6.08
C ILE A 223 -14.23 -19.53 -5.18
N GLY A 224 -13.38 -18.51 -5.41
CA GLY A 224 -12.39 -18.04 -4.46
C GLY A 224 -12.71 -16.60 -4.07
N GLY A 225 -12.34 -16.17 -2.85
CA GLY A 225 -12.61 -14.81 -2.41
C GLY A 225 -12.11 -14.51 -1.00
N THR A 226 -12.46 -13.32 -0.54
CA THR A 226 -12.18 -12.82 0.80
C THR A 226 -12.88 -13.66 1.87
N GLY A 227 -12.18 -13.98 2.96
CA GLY A 227 -12.77 -14.63 4.13
C GLY A 227 -12.73 -16.16 4.10
N TYR A 228 -13.37 -16.75 5.11
CA TYR A 228 -13.40 -18.20 5.37
C TYR A 228 -14.68 -18.80 4.83
N LEU A 229 -14.58 -19.84 3.99
CA LEU A 229 -15.73 -20.59 3.53
C LEU A 229 -16.34 -21.38 4.71
N GLN A 230 -17.62 -21.11 5.01
CA GLN A 230 -18.33 -21.67 6.17
C GLN A 230 -18.97 -23.02 5.90
N ASN A 231 -19.25 -23.34 4.65
CA ASN A 231 -20.01 -24.52 4.25
C ASN A 231 -19.27 -25.42 3.24
N ALA A 232 -17.98 -25.61 3.46
CA ALA A 232 -17.11 -26.43 2.60
C ALA A 232 -17.67 -27.84 2.34
N GLN A 233 -18.29 -28.48 3.34
CA GLN A 233 -18.93 -29.80 3.23
C GLN A 233 -20.18 -29.82 2.32
N GLN A 234 -20.75 -28.65 2.00
CA GLN A 234 -21.91 -28.54 1.10
C GLN A 234 -21.49 -28.19 -0.34
N VAL A 235 -20.36 -27.50 -0.53
CA VAL A 235 -19.90 -27.10 -1.86
C VAL A 235 -18.81 -28.03 -2.40
N GLY A 236 -17.88 -28.47 -1.58
CA GLY A 236 -16.74 -29.31 -1.99
C GLY A 236 -15.66 -28.52 -2.74
N TYR A 237 -15.22 -29.04 -3.88
CA TYR A 237 -14.23 -28.44 -4.77
C TYR A 237 -12.83 -28.24 -4.13
N GLY A 238 -12.46 -29.11 -3.18
CA GLY A 238 -11.16 -29.09 -2.50
C GLY A 238 -11.11 -28.16 -1.28
N TYR A 239 -12.23 -27.57 -0.87
CA TYR A 239 -12.32 -26.83 0.37
C TYR A 239 -12.67 -27.71 1.58
N GLU A 240 -13.23 -28.89 1.33
CA GLU A 240 -13.57 -29.86 2.36
C GLU A 240 -12.31 -30.45 3.04
N LYS A 241 -12.42 -30.75 4.31
CA LYS A 241 -11.33 -31.45 5.02
C LYS A 241 -11.06 -32.81 4.41
N MET A 242 -9.81 -33.23 4.40
CA MET A 242 -9.40 -34.54 3.90
C MET A 242 -10.24 -35.66 4.52
N GLY A 243 -10.82 -36.51 3.67
CA GLY A 243 -11.70 -37.61 4.10
C GLY A 243 -13.13 -37.21 4.47
N GLN A 244 -13.48 -35.95 4.39
CA GLN A 244 -14.85 -35.49 4.65
C GLN A 244 -15.74 -35.77 3.42
N VAL A 245 -16.95 -36.34 3.68
CA VAL A 245 -17.94 -36.52 2.62
C VAL A 245 -18.62 -35.19 2.30
N VAL A 246 -18.64 -34.85 1.01
CA VAL A 246 -19.34 -33.67 0.51
C VAL A 246 -20.80 -33.99 0.24
N ASN A 247 -21.70 -33.28 0.91
CA ASN A 247 -23.16 -33.44 0.77
C ASN A 247 -23.74 -32.21 0.06
N ARG A 248 -23.61 -32.16 -1.28
CA ARG A 248 -24.14 -31.04 -2.08
C ARG A 248 -25.66 -31.04 -2.07
N PRO A 249 -26.30 -29.90 -1.77
CA PRO A 249 -27.74 -29.70 -1.95
C PRO A 249 -28.19 -30.04 -3.38
N THR A 250 -29.43 -30.46 -3.52
CA THR A 250 -30.09 -30.67 -4.82
C THR A 250 -30.37 -29.31 -5.49
N GLY A 251 -30.51 -29.30 -6.84
CA GLY A 251 -30.81 -28.12 -7.62
C GLY A 251 -29.63 -27.64 -8.49
N ASP A 252 -29.89 -26.62 -9.33
CA ASP A 252 -28.94 -26.15 -10.36
C ASP A 252 -27.93 -25.15 -9.85
N LYS A 253 -28.13 -24.58 -8.66
CA LYS A 253 -27.24 -23.63 -8.00
C LYS A 253 -26.74 -24.13 -6.65
N LEU A 254 -25.54 -23.68 -6.25
CA LEU A 254 -24.99 -23.81 -4.91
C LEU A 254 -24.93 -22.44 -4.23
N ILE A 255 -24.99 -22.45 -2.90
CA ILE A 255 -24.73 -21.26 -2.07
C ILE A 255 -23.34 -21.40 -1.49
N TRP A 256 -22.49 -20.43 -1.78
CA TRP A 256 -21.16 -20.27 -1.19
C TRP A 256 -21.26 -19.27 -0.06
N HIS A 257 -20.99 -19.68 1.17
CA HIS A 257 -21.13 -18.85 2.36
C HIS A 257 -19.75 -18.51 2.94
N PHE A 258 -19.33 -17.25 2.80
CA PHE A 258 -18.06 -16.74 3.31
C PHE A 258 -18.29 -15.84 4.53
N TYR A 259 -17.36 -15.91 5.48
CA TYR A 259 -17.29 -14.98 6.61
C TYR A 259 -15.87 -14.39 6.68
N ALA A 260 -15.78 -13.07 6.61
CA ALA A 260 -14.51 -12.34 6.69
C ALA A 260 -14.53 -11.39 7.91
N PRO A 261 -13.78 -11.71 8.98
CA PRO A 261 -13.68 -10.84 10.14
C PRO A 261 -12.62 -9.75 9.95
N GLN A 262 -12.91 -8.54 10.43
CA GLN A 262 -11.97 -7.42 10.45
C GLN A 262 -11.28 -7.16 9.10
N VAL A 263 -12.08 -6.94 8.07
CA VAL A 263 -11.65 -6.53 6.72
C VAL A 263 -12.35 -5.24 6.34
N HIS A 264 -11.86 -4.55 5.32
CA HIS A 264 -12.44 -3.28 4.83
C HIS A 264 -13.00 -3.38 3.42
N ASP A 265 -12.97 -4.58 2.83
CA ASP A 265 -13.54 -4.90 1.54
C ASP A 265 -13.80 -6.40 1.39
N PHE A 266 -14.59 -6.78 0.37
CA PHE A 266 -14.89 -8.17 0.05
C PHE A 266 -14.93 -8.38 -1.46
N MET A 267 -14.04 -9.22 -1.98
CA MET A 267 -13.94 -9.62 -3.37
C MET A 267 -14.19 -11.12 -3.53
N TRP A 268 -14.67 -11.52 -4.69
CA TRP A 268 -14.72 -12.91 -5.13
C TRP A 268 -14.50 -13.05 -6.63
N ALA A 269 -14.05 -14.22 -7.06
CA ALA A 269 -13.99 -14.60 -8.47
C ALA A 269 -14.52 -16.02 -8.66
N ALA A 270 -15.04 -16.29 -9.85
CA ALA A 270 -15.66 -17.58 -10.15
C ALA A 270 -15.41 -18.03 -11.58
N ASP A 271 -15.06 -19.30 -11.72
CA ASP A 271 -14.93 -19.96 -13.02
C ASP A 271 -15.28 -21.45 -12.88
N PRO A 272 -15.99 -22.08 -13.85
CA PRO A 272 -16.29 -23.51 -13.80
C PRO A 272 -15.06 -24.40 -14.02
N GLU A 273 -13.97 -23.86 -14.55
CA GLU A 273 -12.74 -24.58 -14.86
C GLU A 273 -11.59 -24.27 -13.88
N TYR A 274 -11.88 -23.60 -12.75
CA TYR A 274 -10.85 -23.39 -11.75
C TYR A 274 -10.31 -24.71 -11.19
N VAL A 275 -9.00 -24.78 -11.11
CA VAL A 275 -8.28 -25.79 -10.32
C VAL A 275 -7.97 -25.18 -8.95
N HIS A 276 -8.40 -25.85 -7.89
CA HIS A 276 -8.12 -25.43 -6.52
C HIS A 276 -6.97 -26.26 -5.95
N ARG A 277 -6.01 -25.56 -5.32
CA ARG A 277 -4.91 -26.14 -4.54
C ARG A 277 -4.82 -25.45 -3.20
N SER A 278 -4.34 -26.14 -2.20
CA SER A 278 -4.08 -25.54 -0.88
C SER A 278 -2.80 -26.09 -0.27
N LEU A 279 -2.16 -25.28 0.55
CA LEU A 279 -0.97 -25.64 1.31
C LEU A 279 -1.08 -25.08 2.73
N HIS A 280 -1.09 -25.95 3.73
CA HIS A 280 -0.98 -25.55 5.12
C HIS A 280 0.49 -25.25 5.42
N ILE A 281 0.79 -24.03 5.91
CA ILE A 281 2.16 -23.53 6.06
C ILE A 281 2.53 -23.15 7.49
N ARG A 282 1.57 -23.06 8.39
CA ARG A 282 1.80 -22.75 9.80
C ARG A 282 0.69 -23.28 10.68
N ASP A 283 1.08 -23.97 11.76
CA ASP A 283 0.17 -24.33 12.87
C ASP A 283 -0.09 -23.11 13.77
N SER A 284 -1.19 -23.15 14.52
CA SER A 284 -1.47 -22.11 15.51
C SER A 284 -0.46 -22.12 16.64
N ILE A 285 0.02 -20.93 17.03
CA ILE A 285 0.92 -20.76 18.18
C ILE A 285 0.11 -20.08 19.30
N PRO A 286 -0.08 -20.73 20.46
CA PRO A 286 -0.82 -20.14 21.59
C PRO A 286 -0.18 -18.85 22.11
N ALA A 287 -1.03 -17.96 22.65
CA ALA A 287 -0.54 -16.76 23.34
C ALA A 287 0.36 -17.12 24.52
N THR A 288 1.38 -16.31 24.76
CA THR A 288 2.22 -16.35 25.96
C THR A 288 1.95 -15.11 26.82
N LYS A 289 2.68 -14.97 27.94
CA LYS A 289 2.60 -13.74 28.77
C LYS A 289 3.13 -12.51 28.04
N THR A 290 3.99 -12.70 27.03
CA THR A 290 4.71 -11.62 26.32
C THR A 290 4.36 -11.52 24.85
N SER A 291 3.61 -12.47 24.30
CA SER A 291 3.27 -12.53 22.87
C SER A 291 1.81 -12.94 22.66
N PRO A 292 1.08 -12.28 21.74
CA PRO A 292 -0.28 -12.70 21.37
C PRO A 292 -0.26 -14.07 20.69
N ALA A 293 -1.44 -14.70 20.60
CA ALA A 293 -1.60 -15.92 19.81
C ALA A 293 -1.36 -15.62 18.32
N ILE A 294 -0.70 -16.55 17.64
CA ILE A 294 -0.52 -16.51 16.19
C ILE A 294 -1.46 -17.57 15.58
N PRO A 295 -2.33 -17.21 14.63
CA PRO A 295 -3.26 -18.16 14.03
C PRO A 295 -2.53 -19.18 13.15
N GLU A 296 -3.12 -20.33 12.93
CA GLU A 296 -2.76 -21.21 11.83
C GLU A 296 -2.84 -20.47 10.49
N LEU A 297 -2.14 -20.94 9.46
CA LEU A 297 -2.24 -20.34 8.13
C LEU A 297 -2.25 -21.40 7.04
N THR A 298 -3.30 -21.36 6.23
CA THR A 298 -3.44 -22.12 4.99
C THR A 298 -3.50 -21.18 3.81
N LEU A 299 -2.68 -21.43 2.80
CA LEU A 299 -2.74 -20.74 1.51
C LEU A 299 -3.64 -21.53 0.57
N HIS A 300 -4.52 -20.82 -0.12
CA HIS A 300 -5.33 -21.34 -1.23
C HIS A 300 -4.88 -20.73 -2.54
N LEU A 301 -4.98 -21.51 -3.60
CA LEU A 301 -4.69 -21.08 -4.96
C LEU A 301 -5.80 -21.60 -5.88
N LEU A 302 -6.45 -20.67 -6.58
CA LEU A 302 -7.40 -20.99 -7.64
C LEU A 302 -6.84 -20.46 -8.96
N TYR A 303 -6.65 -21.35 -9.93
CA TYR A 303 -6.20 -20.93 -11.25
C TYR A 303 -6.95 -21.69 -12.35
N LYS A 304 -7.09 -21.04 -13.50
CA LYS A 304 -7.63 -21.65 -14.70
C LYS A 304 -6.45 -22.14 -15.56
N PRO A 305 -6.42 -23.40 -15.99
CA PRO A 305 -5.42 -23.89 -16.93
C PRO A 305 -5.57 -23.17 -18.28
N THR A 306 -4.67 -22.24 -18.56
CA THR A 306 -4.61 -21.47 -19.82
C THR A 306 -3.23 -21.56 -20.43
N ASN A 307 -2.66 -20.41 -20.82
CA ASN A 307 -1.33 -20.34 -21.44
C ASN A 307 -0.18 -20.60 -20.45
N ASP A 308 -0.37 -20.30 -19.16
CA ASP A 308 0.62 -20.56 -18.12
C ASP A 308 0.56 -22.01 -17.68
N LYS A 309 1.73 -22.63 -17.55
CA LYS A 309 1.83 -24.00 -17.05
C LYS A 309 1.36 -24.08 -15.60
N ALA A 310 0.64 -25.15 -15.26
CA ALA A 310 0.15 -25.40 -13.89
C ALA A 310 1.26 -25.29 -12.84
N GLU A 311 2.47 -25.79 -13.13
CA GLU A 311 3.62 -25.73 -12.22
C GLU A 311 4.04 -24.30 -11.85
N ASN A 312 3.85 -23.31 -12.76
CA ASN A 312 4.18 -21.92 -12.46
C ASN A 312 3.20 -21.31 -11.45
N TRP A 313 1.92 -21.69 -11.53
CA TRP A 313 0.92 -21.32 -10.55
C TRP A 313 1.19 -22.00 -9.19
N GLU A 314 1.46 -23.31 -9.19
CA GLU A 314 1.65 -24.08 -7.96
C GLU A 314 2.94 -23.68 -7.21
N LYS A 315 3.97 -23.17 -7.91
CA LYS A 315 5.16 -22.58 -7.30
C LYS A 315 4.85 -21.38 -6.39
N ILE A 316 3.73 -20.67 -6.60
CA ILE A 316 3.31 -19.58 -5.71
C ILE A 316 3.22 -20.09 -4.28
N LEU A 317 2.54 -21.20 -4.04
CA LEU A 317 2.35 -21.76 -2.70
C LEU A 317 3.68 -22.09 -2.00
N THR A 318 4.61 -22.72 -2.72
CA THR A 318 5.92 -23.09 -2.15
C THR A 318 6.82 -21.89 -1.92
N ASN A 319 6.81 -20.90 -2.82
CA ASN A 319 7.58 -19.67 -2.66
C ASN A 319 7.02 -18.81 -1.52
N ALA A 320 5.70 -18.71 -1.39
CA ALA A 320 5.06 -18.03 -0.28
C ALA A 320 5.40 -18.68 1.07
N ALA A 321 5.41 -20.02 1.15
CA ALA A 321 5.85 -20.73 2.35
C ALA A 321 7.31 -20.42 2.72
N ARG A 322 8.21 -20.28 1.71
CA ARG A 322 9.61 -19.88 1.94
C ARG A 322 9.74 -18.42 2.37
N ALA A 323 8.93 -17.53 1.82
CA ALA A 323 8.98 -16.10 2.10
C ALA A 323 8.39 -15.74 3.47
N LEU A 324 7.37 -16.46 3.95
CA LEU A 324 6.61 -16.12 5.15
C LEU A 324 7.48 -15.83 6.40
N PRO A 325 8.46 -16.66 6.77
CA PRO A 325 9.29 -16.39 7.96
C PRO A 325 10.08 -15.09 7.85
N PHE A 326 10.57 -14.74 6.64
CA PHE A 326 11.24 -13.48 6.40
C PHE A 326 10.25 -12.31 6.51
N ILE A 327 9.08 -12.43 5.89
CA ILE A 327 8.04 -11.41 5.92
C ILE A 327 7.63 -11.12 7.37
N GLU A 328 7.30 -12.14 8.14
CA GLU A 328 6.82 -11.97 9.51
C GLU A 328 7.89 -11.39 10.45
N LYS A 329 9.15 -11.73 10.21
CA LYS A 329 10.28 -11.17 10.95
C LYS A 329 10.47 -9.67 10.71
N HIS A 330 10.23 -9.17 9.51
CA HIS A 330 10.55 -7.80 9.10
C HIS A 330 9.34 -6.86 8.99
N PHE A 331 8.13 -7.41 8.79
CA PHE A 331 6.91 -6.63 8.52
C PHE A 331 5.75 -6.93 9.46
N GLY A 332 5.88 -7.95 10.34
CA GLY A 332 4.87 -8.35 11.30
C GLY A 332 4.11 -9.62 10.89
N VAL A 333 3.39 -10.20 11.83
CA VAL A 333 2.73 -11.50 11.68
C VAL A 333 1.44 -11.37 10.86
N TYR A 334 1.23 -12.24 9.88
CA TYR A 334 -0.05 -12.29 9.16
C TYR A 334 -1.20 -12.71 10.11
N PRO A 335 -2.26 -11.89 10.27
CA PRO A 335 -3.20 -12.07 11.38
C PRO A 335 -4.38 -13.00 11.09
N TYR A 336 -4.55 -13.45 9.83
CA TYR A 336 -5.66 -14.31 9.43
C TYR A 336 -5.23 -15.76 9.28
N LYS A 337 -6.24 -16.68 9.23
CA LYS A 337 -6.00 -18.13 9.13
C LYS A 337 -5.85 -18.64 7.71
N GLN A 338 -6.13 -17.82 6.72
CA GLN A 338 -5.97 -18.18 5.31
C GLN A 338 -5.65 -16.96 4.45
N TYR A 339 -5.06 -17.23 3.29
CA TYR A 339 -4.93 -16.30 2.17
C TYR A 339 -5.22 -17.03 0.85
N THR A 340 -5.86 -16.34 -0.11
CA THR A 340 -6.27 -16.95 -1.38
C THR A 340 -5.68 -16.20 -2.56
N PHE A 341 -4.81 -16.86 -3.33
CA PHE A 341 -4.36 -16.40 -4.63
C PHE A 341 -5.36 -16.84 -5.70
N ILE A 342 -5.86 -15.93 -6.52
CA ILE A 342 -6.93 -16.23 -7.49
C ILE A 342 -6.55 -15.69 -8.87
N HIS A 343 -6.51 -16.56 -9.87
CA HIS A 343 -6.38 -16.17 -11.26
C HIS A 343 -7.59 -15.35 -11.69
N GLY A 344 -7.38 -14.09 -12.09
CA GLY A 344 -8.45 -13.18 -12.48
C GLY A 344 -7.97 -11.73 -12.57
N GLY A 345 -8.92 -10.80 -12.69
CA GLY A 345 -8.61 -9.40 -12.81
C GLY A 345 -7.98 -9.01 -14.15
N ASP A 346 -7.37 -7.84 -14.22
CA ASP A 346 -6.74 -7.25 -15.41
C ASP A 346 -5.25 -6.93 -15.22
N GLY A 347 -4.71 -7.33 -14.10
CA GLY A 347 -3.32 -7.18 -13.66
C GLY A 347 -3.13 -7.95 -12.36
N GLY A 348 -2.42 -7.37 -11.39
CA GLY A 348 -2.54 -7.71 -9.99
C GLY A 348 -3.61 -6.82 -9.36
N MET A 349 -4.27 -7.32 -8.32
CA MET A 349 -5.18 -6.54 -7.50
C MET A 349 -5.37 -7.18 -6.12
N GLU A 350 -4.98 -6.44 -5.14
CA GLU A 350 -5.03 -6.77 -3.72
C GLU A 350 -6.45 -6.64 -3.14
N TYR A 351 -6.75 -7.55 -2.22
CA TYR A 351 -7.93 -7.51 -1.37
C TYR A 351 -7.59 -8.10 0.00
N PRO A 352 -8.32 -7.74 1.06
CA PRO A 352 -8.14 -8.40 2.35
C PRO A 352 -8.30 -9.91 2.22
N MET A 353 -7.31 -10.68 2.71
CA MET A 353 -7.26 -12.14 2.72
C MET A 353 -7.23 -12.82 1.33
N SER A 354 -7.12 -12.06 0.24
CA SER A 354 -7.12 -12.61 -1.12
C SER A 354 -6.54 -11.64 -2.14
N THR A 355 -6.24 -12.13 -3.33
CA THR A 355 -5.79 -11.30 -4.46
C THR A 355 -6.26 -11.85 -5.79
N LEU A 356 -6.41 -10.96 -6.79
CA LEU A 356 -6.58 -11.33 -8.19
C LEU A 356 -5.25 -11.22 -8.93
N LEU A 357 -4.91 -12.21 -9.74
CA LEU A 357 -3.69 -12.30 -10.52
C LEU A 357 -4.02 -12.61 -11.97
N ILE A 358 -3.61 -11.76 -12.92
CA ILE A 358 -3.73 -12.07 -14.36
C ILE A 358 -2.77 -13.18 -14.80
N GLY A 359 -1.72 -13.39 -14.04
CA GLY A 359 -0.70 -14.42 -14.22
C GLY A 359 0.13 -14.60 -12.95
N PRO A 360 0.96 -15.66 -12.88
CA PRO A 360 1.66 -16.00 -11.63
C PRO A 360 2.76 -15.02 -11.21
N GLY A 361 3.16 -14.07 -12.06
CA GLY A 361 4.34 -13.24 -11.81
C GLY A 361 4.17 -12.18 -10.71
N ALA A 362 2.96 -11.65 -10.50
CA ALA A 362 2.71 -10.56 -9.54
C ALA A 362 2.40 -11.07 -8.11
N TRP A 363 2.46 -12.38 -7.85
CA TRP A 363 1.99 -12.99 -6.60
C TRP A 363 2.59 -12.36 -5.34
N LEU A 364 3.88 -11.99 -5.37
CA LEU A 364 4.58 -11.48 -4.20
C LEU A 364 4.17 -10.03 -3.90
N HIS A 365 4.12 -9.18 -4.92
CA HIS A 365 3.64 -7.82 -4.81
C HIS A 365 2.23 -7.78 -4.21
N GLU A 366 1.30 -8.51 -4.82
CA GLU A 366 -0.09 -8.57 -4.37
C GLU A 366 -0.26 -9.19 -2.99
N TRP A 367 0.60 -10.16 -2.62
CA TRP A 367 0.57 -10.72 -1.27
C TRP A 367 1.09 -9.73 -0.23
N MET A 368 2.10 -8.92 -0.57
CA MET A 368 2.63 -7.90 0.33
C MET A 368 1.68 -6.75 0.59
N HIS A 369 0.74 -6.49 -0.32
CA HIS A 369 -0.39 -5.61 -0.03
C HIS A 369 -1.25 -6.09 1.15
N SER A 370 -1.16 -7.37 1.56
CA SER A 370 -1.79 -7.82 2.82
C SER A 370 -1.29 -7.05 4.04
N TRP A 371 -0.04 -6.58 4.02
CA TRP A 371 0.53 -5.72 5.06
C TRP A 371 0.29 -4.24 4.75
N TYR A 372 0.70 -3.79 3.57
CA TYR A 372 0.56 -2.40 3.18
C TYR A 372 -0.68 -2.22 2.34
N GLN A 373 -1.74 -1.77 2.98
CA GLN A 373 -3.12 -1.57 2.66
C GLN A 373 -4.05 -2.62 3.33
N GLY A 374 -3.89 -3.92 3.13
CA GLY A 374 -4.84 -4.94 3.60
C GLY A 374 -5.02 -4.99 5.13
N ILE A 375 -3.95 -4.77 5.91
CA ILE A 375 -3.97 -4.70 7.39
C ILE A 375 -4.08 -3.26 7.89
N PHE A 376 -3.66 -2.25 7.12
CA PHE A 376 -3.65 -0.86 7.55
C PHE A 376 -4.80 -0.04 6.97
N ALA A 377 -5.45 -0.45 5.90
CA ALA A 377 -6.53 0.27 5.21
C ALA A 377 -6.26 1.78 5.06
N THR A 378 -5.07 2.13 4.63
CA THR A 378 -4.68 3.49 4.31
C THR A 378 -5.60 4.05 3.21
N ASN A 379 -5.90 5.35 3.22
CA ASN A 379 -6.63 5.98 2.12
C ASN A 379 -5.75 6.02 0.87
N GLU A 380 -5.92 5.05 -0.01
CA GLU A 380 -5.08 4.85 -1.19
C GLU A 380 -5.22 5.98 -2.22
N SER A 381 -6.36 6.68 -2.23
CA SER A 381 -6.53 7.86 -3.09
C SER A 381 -5.60 9.02 -2.69
N LEU A 382 -5.30 9.17 -1.40
CA LEU A 382 -4.45 10.23 -0.87
C LEU A 382 -3.00 9.77 -0.63
N TYR A 383 -2.80 8.49 -0.36
CA TYR A 383 -1.53 7.93 0.06
C TYR A 383 -1.12 6.72 -0.80
N ALA A 384 -1.36 6.77 -2.12
CA ALA A 384 -0.99 5.69 -3.04
C ALA A 384 0.48 5.24 -2.92
N TRP A 385 1.37 6.14 -2.53
CA TRP A 385 2.79 5.84 -2.30
C TRP A 385 3.06 5.04 -1.01
N MET A 386 2.16 5.10 -0.02
CA MET A 386 2.24 4.28 1.20
C MET A 386 1.70 2.86 0.94
N ASP A 387 0.79 2.73 0.01
CA ASP A 387 0.25 1.47 -0.47
C ASP A 387 1.26 0.80 -1.43
N GLU A 388 1.41 1.30 -2.62
CA GLU A 388 2.23 0.73 -3.70
C GLU A 388 3.73 0.81 -3.42
N GLY A 389 4.18 1.94 -2.82
CA GLY A 389 5.60 2.17 -2.57
C GLY A 389 6.16 1.30 -1.45
N PHE A 390 5.40 1.10 -0.36
CA PHE A 390 5.85 0.23 0.72
C PHE A 390 5.77 -1.24 0.32
N THR A 391 4.77 -1.58 -0.47
CA THR A 391 4.65 -2.91 -1.07
C THR A 391 5.81 -3.20 -2.01
N THR A 392 6.16 -2.29 -2.92
CA THR A 392 7.33 -2.41 -3.81
C THR A 392 8.63 -2.52 -3.00
N TYR A 393 8.79 -1.70 -1.95
CA TYR A 393 9.94 -1.80 -1.05
C TYR A 393 10.07 -3.18 -0.40
N ALA A 394 8.95 -3.73 0.07
CA ALA A 394 8.95 -5.06 0.68
C ALA A 394 9.20 -6.16 -0.35
N GLU A 395 8.58 -6.08 -1.53
CA GLU A 395 8.79 -6.98 -2.66
C GLU A 395 10.25 -7.05 -3.07
N ASP A 396 10.93 -5.90 -3.26
CA ASP A 396 12.35 -5.82 -3.60
C ASP A 396 13.22 -6.58 -2.58
N ARG A 397 12.95 -6.42 -1.27
CA ARG A 397 13.68 -7.10 -0.20
C ARG A 397 13.43 -8.61 -0.16
N ILE A 398 12.19 -9.02 -0.35
CA ILE A 398 11.79 -10.43 -0.28
C ILE A 398 12.29 -11.17 -1.52
N SER A 399 12.24 -10.54 -2.69
CA SER A 399 12.78 -11.11 -3.93
C SER A 399 14.28 -11.36 -3.80
N ALA A 400 15.05 -10.38 -3.29
CA ALA A 400 16.47 -10.57 -3.03
C ALA A 400 16.74 -11.72 -2.03
N PHE A 401 15.91 -11.87 -0.99
CA PHE A 401 16.00 -13.00 -0.06
C PHE A 401 15.70 -14.34 -0.73
N LEU A 402 14.64 -14.43 -1.54
CA LEU A 402 14.25 -15.68 -2.22
C LEU A 402 15.27 -16.13 -3.24
N ASP A 403 15.90 -15.18 -3.93
CA ASP A 403 16.89 -15.42 -4.98
C ASP A 403 18.33 -15.51 -4.44
N ALA A 404 18.52 -15.31 -3.13
CA ALA A 404 19.82 -15.20 -2.47
C ALA A 404 20.73 -14.14 -3.14
N ASP A 405 20.11 -13.08 -3.66
CA ASP A 405 20.82 -11.96 -4.30
C ASP A 405 21.42 -11.04 -3.23
N THR A 406 22.72 -10.80 -3.33
CA THR A 406 23.50 -9.92 -2.43
C THR A 406 23.71 -8.51 -3.00
N ASN A 407 23.21 -8.24 -4.21
CA ASN A 407 23.26 -6.91 -4.79
C ASN A 407 22.27 -5.96 -4.09
N PHE A 408 22.38 -4.67 -4.41
CA PHE A 408 21.45 -3.66 -3.91
C PHE A 408 20.04 -3.91 -4.45
N ALA A 409 19.14 -4.35 -3.59
CA ALA A 409 17.80 -4.83 -3.95
C ALA A 409 16.96 -3.76 -4.68
N PHE A 410 17.14 -2.48 -4.35
CA PHE A 410 16.28 -1.37 -4.80
C PHE A 410 16.73 -0.70 -6.11
N LEU A 411 17.65 -1.29 -6.85
CA LEU A 411 18.22 -0.66 -8.06
C LEU A 411 17.15 -0.29 -9.09
N GLY A 412 16.12 -1.13 -9.25
CA GLY A 412 14.96 -0.87 -10.13
C GLY A 412 14.19 0.36 -9.70
N SER A 413 13.84 0.44 -8.42
CA SER A 413 13.09 1.55 -7.80
C SER A 413 13.87 2.87 -7.89
N TYR A 414 15.19 2.86 -7.65
CA TYR A 414 16.04 4.04 -7.79
C TYR A 414 16.13 4.54 -9.24
N ARG A 415 16.26 3.64 -10.22
CA ARG A 415 16.24 4.01 -11.64
C ARG A 415 14.90 4.63 -12.03
N GLY A 416 13.79 4.06 -11.58
CA GLY A 416 12.44 4.60 -11.79
C GLY A 416 12.30 6.03 -11.23
N TYR A 417 12.73 6.24 -9.98
CA TYR A 417 12.72 7.56 -9.35
C TYR A 417 13.61 8.58 -10.07
N VAL A 418 14.87 8.24 -10.35
CA VAL A 418 15.80 9.16 -11.04
C VAL A 418 15.27 9.56 -12.42
N ASN A 419 14.68 8.61 -13.16
CA ASN A 419 14.05 8.89 -14.44
C ASN A 419 12.85 9.86 -14.29
N LEU A 420 12.03 9.66 -13.28
CA LEU A 420 10.91 10.56 -12.96
C LEU A 420 11.42 11.97 -12.62
N ALA A 421 12.36 12.08 -11.69
CA ALA A 421 12.94 13.36 -11.25
C ALA A 421 13.56 14.17 -12.40
N LYS A 422 14.20 13.49 -13.36
CA LYS A 422 14.80 14.11 -14.56
C LYS A 422 13.81 14.38 -15.69
N SER A 423 12.59 13.84 -15.61
CA SER A 423 11.60 13.92 -16.69
C SER A 423 10.92 15.29 -16.82
N GLY A 424 10.97 16.13 -15.79
CA GLY A 424 10.17 17.35 -15.66
C GLY A 424 8.67 17.12 -15.48
N ARG A 425 8.25 15.87 -15.19
CA ARG A 425 6.85 15.46 -15.00
C ARG A 425 6.54 14.98 -13.59
N GLU A 426 7.50 15.06 -12.71
CA GLU A 426 7.32 14.66 -11.32
C GLU A 426 6.26 15.56 -10.64
N GLU A 427 5.39 14.95 -9.89
CA GLU A 427 4.39 15.59 -9.03
C GLU A 427 4.61 15.16 -7.58
N PRO A 428 4.24 15.98 -6.57
CA PRO A 428 4.37 15.59 -5.17
C PRO A 428 3.63 14.28 -4.87
N LEU A 429 4.13 13.49 -3.93
CA LEU A 429 3.46 12.27 -3.48
C LEU A 429 2.09 12.52 -2.82
N THR A 430 1.84 13.77 -2.37
CA THR A 430 0.54 14.23 -1.88
C THR A 430 -0.51 14.44 -2.98
N THR A 431 -0.14 14.34 -4.25
CA THR A 431 -1.09 14.42 -5.36
C THR A 431 -2.09 13.26 -5.24
N HIS A 432 -3.39 13.58 -5.23
CA HIS A 432 -4.43 12.56 -5.24
C HIS A 432 -4.23 11.58 -6.42
N ALA A 433 -4.37 10.29 -6.18
CA ALA A 433 -4.03 9.24 -7.14
C ALA A 433 -4.66 9.43 -8.53
N ASP A 434 -5.93 9.86 -8.58
CA ASP A 434 -6.62 10.16 -9.85
C ASP A 434 -6.26 11.52 -10.46
N HIS A 435 -5.56 12.40 -9.76
CA HIS A 435 -5.24 13.75 -10.22
C HIS A 435 -3.87 13.88 -10.86
N PHE A 436 -3.05 12.87 -10.83
CA PHE A 436 -1.78 12.89 -11.59
C PHE A 436 -2.03 13.21 -13.06
N ASN A 437 -1.21 14.08 -13.63
CA ASN A 437 -1.33 14.52 -15.01
C ASN A 437 -1.09 13.38 -16.02
N THR A 438 -0.24 12.41 -15.65
CA THR A 438 0.07 11.24 -16.50
C THR A 438 0.06 9.94 -15.71
N ASN A 439 -0.28 8.82 -16.37
CA ASN A 439 -0.15 7.48 -15.80
C ASN A 439 1.31 7.15 -15.50
N ALA A 440 2.23 7.58 -16.36
CA ALA A 440 3.67 7.37 -16.17
C ALA A 440 4.18 8.06 -14.90
N ALA A 441 3.75 9.31 -14.63
CA ALA A 441 4.12 10.03 -13.41
C ALA A 441 3.55 9.35 -12.17
N TYR A 442 2.26 8.96 -12.20
CA TYR A 442 1.63 8.19 -11.12
C TYR A 442 2.42 6.91 -10.80
N SER A 443 2.67 6.08 -11.80
CA SER A 443 3.36 4.79 -11.59
C SER A 443 4.76 4.98 -10.99
N ALA A 444 5.57 5.88 -11.53
CA ALA A 444 6.90 6.12 -10.99
C ALA A 444 6.88 6.78 -9.60
N ALA A 445 5.89 7.64 -9.31
CA ALA A 445 5.74 8.28 -8.02
C ALA A 445 5.25 7.30 -6.95
N ALA A 446 4.13 6.61 -7.18
CA ALA A 446 3.55 5.72 -6.19
C ALA A 446 4.48 4.53 -5.89
N TYR A 447 4.95 3.83 -6.92
CA TYR A 447 5.79 2.63 -6.78
C TYR A 447 7.26 2.98 -6.47
N SER A 448 7.96 3.57 -7.44
CA SER A 448 9.42 3.75 -7.35
C SER A 448 9.83 4.77 -6.30
N LYS A 449 9.27 6.00 -6.35
CA LYS A 449 9.61 7.05 -5.38
C LYS A 449 9.13 6.68 -3.97
N GLY A 450 7.98 6.00 -3.85
CA GLY A 450 7.48 5.49 -2.58
C GLY A 450 8.38 4.41 -1.98
N ALA A 451 8.92 3.47 -2.77
CA ALA A 451 9.88 2.48 -2.30
C ALA A 451 11.21 3.13 -1.88
N VAL A 452 11.71 4.10 -2.68
CA VAL A 452 12.92 4.85 -2.36
C VAL A 452 12.74 5.67 -1.08
N PHE A 453 11.55 6.21 -0.79
CA PHE A 453 11.26 6.85 0.50
C PHE A 453 11.59 5.93 1.67
N MET A 454 11.18 4.68 1.64
CA MET A 454 11.47 3.75 2.75
C MET A 454 12.95 3.44 2.89
N GLU A 455 13.68 3.33 1.80
CA GLU A 455 15.13 3.13 1.86
C GLU A 455 15.88 4.38 2.32
N GLN A 456 15.45 5.58 1.91
CA GLN A 456 15.98 6.85 2.42
C GLN A 456 15.72 7.03 3.91
N LEU A 457 14.56 6.61 4.42
CA LEU A 457 14.33 6.59 5.87
C LEU A 457 15.39 5.74 6.60
N GLY A 458 15.73 4.58 6.03
CA GLY A 458 16.80 3.72 6.53
C GLY A 458 18.20 4.35 6.38
N TYR A 459 18.45 5.12 5.32
CA TYR A 459 19.70 5.87 5.17
C TYR A 459 19.88 6.93 6.26
N ILE A 460 18.80 7.64 6.62
CA ILE A 460 18.82 8.69 7.65
C ILE A 460 18.93 8.10 9.07
N THR A 461 18.12 7.08 9.38
CA THR A 461 17.98 6.57 10.74
C THR A 461 18.87 5.36 11.06
N GLY A 462 19.42 4.72 10.04
CA GLY A 462 20.06 3.40 10.10
C GLY A 462 19.08 2.27 9.74
N ALA A 463 19.55 1.27 9.00
CA ALA A 463 18.72 0.17 8.50
C ALA A 463 18.01 -0.62 9.60
N ALA A 464 18.72 -0.91 10.70
CA ALA A 464 18.16 -1.63 11.84
C ALA A 464 17.06 -0.83 12.56
N VAL A 465 17.22 0.50 12.66
CA VAL A 465 16.20 1.39 13.26
C VAL A 465 14.97 1.45 12.37
N ARG A 466 15.13 1.56 11.03
CA ARG A 466 14.03 1.50 10.08
C ARG A 466 13.24 0.19 10.21
N ASP A 467 13.91 -0.96 10.32
CA ASP A 467 13.23 -2.25 10.49
C ASP A 467 12.39 -2.29 11.78
N GLN A 468 12.89 -1.70 12.87
CA GLN A 468 12.09 -1.55 14.09
C GLN A 468 10.92 -0.56 13.92
N ILE A 469 11.08 0.50 13.12
CA ILE A 469 9.99 1.43 12.79
C ILE A 469 8.86 0.68 12.07
N LEU A 470 9.17 -0.21 11.13
CA LEU A 470 8.16 -1.01 10.41
C LEU A 470 7.39 -1.95 11.34
N LEU A 471 8.06 -2.61 12.27
CA LEU A 471 7.42 -3.47 13.25
C LEU A 471 6.57 -2.69 14.25
N ASP A 472 7.04 -1.53 14.71
CA ASP A 472 6.25 -0.62 15.57
C ASP A 472 5.02 -0.07 14.82
N TYR A 473 5.16 0.20 13.52
CA TYR A 473 4.06 0.65 12.66
C TYR A 473 3.00 -0.44 12.55
N TYR A 474 3.40 -1.69 12.27
CA TYR A 474 2.52 -2.84 12.28
C TYR A 474 1.79 -2.98 13.62
N ASP A 475 2.49 -2.99 14.75
CA ASP A 475 1.87 -3.21 16.05
C ASP A 475 0.88 -2.12 16.44
N LYS A 476 1.18 -0.87 16.12
CA LYS A 476 0.36 0.27 16.49
C LYS A 476 -0.83 0.49 15.57
N TRP A 477 -0.67 0.22 14.28
CA TRP A 477 -1.61 0.67 13.26
C TRP A 477 -2.39 -0.43 12.54
N LYS A 478 -2.09 -1.71 12.78
CA LYS A 478 -2.91 -2.80 12.23
C LYS A 478 -4.38 -2.63 12.59
N PHE A 479 -5.26 -2.84 11.61
CA PHE A 479 -6.73 -2.67 11.69
C PHE A 479 -7.18 -1.22 11.95
N LYS A 480 -6.40 -0.25 11.48
CA LYS A 480 -6.71 1.18 11.55
C LYS A 480 -6.48 1.83 10.19
N HIS A 481 -6.56 3.16 10.17
CA HIS A 481 -6.36 3.99 8.98
C HIS A 481 -5.19 4.97 9.22
N PRO A 482 -3.92 4.53 9.14
CA PRO A 482 -2.78 5.42 9.36
C PRO A 482 -2.57 6.39 8.20
N THR A 483 -1.99 7.53 8.53
CA THR A 483 -1.57 8.57 7.61
C THR A 483 -0.05 8.66 7.53
N ALA A 484 0.46 9.47 6.60
CA ALA A 484 1.90 9.76 6.52
C ALA A 484 2.45 10.38 7.81
N ASN A 485 1.66 11.21 8.49
CA ASN A 485 2.06 11.80 9.77
C ASN A 485 2.26 10.77 10.87
N ASP A 486 1.46 9.71 10.88
CA ASP A 486 1.55 8.65 11.87
C ASP A 486 2.84 7.86 11.74
N LEU A 487 3.25 7.56 10.51
CA LEU A 487 4.54 6.92 10.24
C LEU A 487 5.71 7.81 10.67
N ILE A 488 5.70 9.09 10.28
CA ILE A 488 6.78 10.04 10.60
C ILE A 488 6.93 10.21 12.11
N ARG A 489 5.83 10.41 12.85
CA ARG A 489 5.86 10.52 14.32
C ARG A 489 6.40 9.26 15.00
N LEU A 490 6.06 8.09 14.45
CA LEU A 490 6.58 6.83 14.95
C LEU A 490 8.08 6.72 14.69
N ALA A 491 8.52 7.08 13.48
CA ALA A 491 9.93 7.11 13.10
C ALA A 491 10.75 8.09 13.96
N GLU A 492 10.23 9.29 14.23
CA GLU A 492 10.83 10.26 15.15
C GLU A 492 10.99 9.66 16.55
N LYS A 493 9.93 9.04 17.08
CA LYS A 493 9.96 8.44 18.41
C LYS A 493 10.98 7.29 18.51
N ARG A 494 11.10 6.46 17.46
CA ARG A 494 12.03 5.33 17.45
C ARG A 494 13.47 5.76 17.24
N SER A 495 13.71 6.71 16.35
CA SER A 495 15.07 7.17 16.02
C SER A 495 15.63 8.22 16.97
N GLY A 496 14.77 8.94 17.70
CA GLY A 496 15.14 10.12 18.48
C GLY A 496 15.49 11.35 17.61
N MET A 497 15.16 11.33 16.32
CA MET A 497 15.43 12.40 15.36
C MET A 497 14.16 13.16 15.02
N LYS A 498 14.30 14.40 14.51
CA LYS A 498 13.22 15.13 13.85
C LYS A 498 13.19 14.78 12.37
N LEU A 499 12.01 14.46 11.84
CA LEU A 499 11.81 13.99 10.48
C LEU A 499 10.70 14.74 9.71
N ASP A 500 10.14 15.80 10.29
CA ASP A 500 9.16 16.66 9.60
C ASP A 500 9.73 17.24 8.29
N TRP A 501 11.01 17.66 8.30
CA TRP A 501 11.73 18.14 7.12
C TRP A 501 11.79 17.05 6.03
N TYR A 502 12.01 15.78 6.41
CA TYR A 502 12.10 14.67 5.47
C TYR A 502 10.77 14.46 4.74
N LYS A 503 9.64 14.46 5.49
CA LYS A 503 8.31 14.41 4.89
C LYS A 503 8.08 15.61 3.97
N GLU A 504 8.39 16.81 4.42
CA GLU A 504 8.18 18.04 3.64
C GLU A 504 8.91 18.01 2.30
N TYR A 505 10.18 17.62 2.29
CA TYR A 505 10.94 17.57 1.05
C TYR A 505 10.57 16.40 0.16
N TRP A 506 10.41 15.21 0.74
CA TRP A 506 10.20 14.00 -0.04
C TRP A 506 8.76 13.79 -0.50
N VAL A 507 7.78 14.06 0.36
CA VAL A 507 6.36 13.80 0.11
C VAL A 507 5.64 15.00 -0.48
N ASN A 508 5.89 16.21 0.06
CA ASN A 508 5.15 17.41 -0.31
C ASN A 508 5.81 18.18 -1.45
N SER A 509 6.99 17.75 -1.94
CA SER A 509 7.72 18.47 -2.99
C SER A 509 8.35 17.53 -4.02
N THR A 510 8.87 18.13 -5.11
CA THR A 510 9.63 17.45 -6.17
C THR A 510 11.11 17.85 -6.14
N LYS A 511 11.59 18.34 -4.99
CA LYS A 511 13.00 18.70 -4.81
C LYS A 511 13.87 17.45 -4.79
N THR A 512 15.04 17.54 -5.40
CA THR A 512 15.94 16.41 -5.59
C THR A 512 17.18 16.49 -4.71
N ILE A 513 17.79 15.34 -4.48
CA ILE A 513 19.06 15.16 -3.82
C ILE A 513 20.14 15.16 -4.92
N ASP A 514 21.17 15.99 -4.78
CA ASP A 514 22.35 16.01 -5.63
C ASP A 514 23.50 16.64 -4.84
N TYR A 515 24.53 15.87 -4.56
CA TYR A 515 25.74 16.27 -3.85
C TYR A 515 26.97 16.00 -4.71
N ALA A 516 27.95 16.88 -4.65
CA ALA A 516 29.18 16.75 -5.40
C ALA A 516 30.41 16.98 -4.50
N ILE A 517 31.54 16.42 -4.91
CA ILE A 517 32.83 16.76 -4.38
C ILE A 517 33.26 18.06 -5.07
N ASP A 518 33.46 19.13 -4.28
CA ASP A 518 33.76 20.46 -4.83
C ASP A 518 35.26 20.69 -4.98
N SER A 519 36.02 20.50 -3.91
CA SER A 519 37.48 20.77 -3.94
C SER A 519 38.20 20.07 -2.78
N LEU A 520 39.53 19.87 -2.98
CA LEU A 520 40.44 19.34 -1.97
C LEU A 520 41.68 20.22 -1.90
N TRP A 521 42.21 20.48 -0.68
CA TRP A 521 43.43 21.22 -0.46
C TRP A 521 44.07 20.87 0.87
N GLU A 522 45.35 21.22 1.05
CA GLU A 522 46.03 21.14 2.34
C GLU A 522 45.94 22.48 3.08
N ASN A 523 45.70 22.40 4.39
CA ASN A 523 45.72 23.51 5.32
C ASN A 523 46.59 23.12 6.54
N GLY A 524 47.85 23.52 6.54
CA GLY A 524 48.81 23.13 7.55
C GLY A 524 49.06 21.62 7.58
N LYS A 525 48.57 20.93 8.62
CA LYS A 525 48.72 19.48 8.80
C LYS A 525 47.47 18.69 8.43
N GLU A 526 46.42 19.38 7.97
CA GLU A 526 45.15 18.75 7.65
C GLU A 526 44.88 18.83 6.14
N THR A 527 44.28 17.78 5.61
CA THR A 527 43.67 17.76 4.29
C THR A 527 42.20 18.13 4.43
N MET A 528 41.78 19.09 3.66
CA MET A 528 40.43 19.64 3.60
C MET A 528 39.71 19.08 2.38
N ILE A 529 38.50 18.62 2.55
CA ILE A 529 37.62 18.13 1.48
C ILE A 529 36.30 18.90 1.56
N ARG A 530 35.97 19.68 0.53
CA ARG A 530 34.74 20.44 0.43
C ARG A 530 33.72 19.68 -0.39
N VAL A 531 32.57 19.43 0.22
CA VAL A 531 31.39 18.85 -0.40
C VAL A 531 30.40 19.96 -0.68
N LYS A 532 29.70 19.87 -1.82
CA LYS A 532 28.72 20.84 -2.30
C LYS A 532 27.37 20.17 -2.46
N ARG A 533 26.30 20.82 -1.99
CA ARG A 533 24.92 20.45 -2.30
C ARG A 533 24.46 21.23 -3.55
N ILE A 534 24.06 20.50 -4.58
CA ILE A 534 23.52 21.03 -5.85
C ILE A 534 22.00 20.95 -5.80
N GLY A 535 21.47 19.80 -5.33
CA GLY A 535 20.05 19.58 -5.18
C GLY A 535 19.40 20.44 -4.07
N LEU A 536 18.10 20.68 -4.20
CA LEU A 536 17.36 21.52 -3.24
C LEU A 536 16.88 20.76 -2.01
N MET A 537 16.89 19.42 -2.02
CA MET A 537 16.59 18.60 -0.86
C MET A 537 17.86 18.34 -0.05
N PRO A 538 17.97 18.86 1.19
CA PRO A 538 19.10 18.59 2.05
C PRO A 538 19.01 17.20 2.66
N MET A 539 20.17 16.54 2.85
CA MET A 539 20.28 15.23 3.49
C MET A 539 21.51 15.20 4.41
N PRO A 540 21.55 14.36 5.43
CA PRO A 540 22.83 13.98 6.04
C PRO A 540 23.67 13.22 5.01
N VAL A 541 25.01 13.34 5.08
CA VAL A 541 25.89 12.67 4.12
C VAL A 541 26.99 11.88 4.81
N ASP A 542 27.28 10.70 4.25
CA ASP A 542 28.47 9.94 4.52
C ASP A 542 29.50 10.20 3.43
N VAL A 543 30.72 10.54 3.80
CA VAL A 543 31.85 10.71 2.88
C VAL A 543 32.97 9.76 3.29
N GLN A 544 33.35 8.85 2.41
CA GLN A 544 34.45 7.92 2.65
C GLN A 544 35.71 8.40 1.96
N LEU A 545 36.80 8.43 2.70
CA LEU A 545 38.14 8.60 2.16
C LEU A 545 38.84 7.25 2.10
N THR A 546 39.48 6.94 0.98
CA THR A 546 40.37 5.79 0.83
C THR A 546 41.77 6.29 0.56
N PHE A 547 42.75 5.70 1.25
CA PHE A 547 44.15 6.11 1.19
C PHE A 547 45.02 5.13 0.39
N ALA A 548 46.21 5.54 0.00
CA ALA A 548 47.15 4.73 -0.79
C ALA A 548 47.60 3.43 -0.07
N ASP A 549 47.56 3.40 1.27
CA ASP A 549 47.82 2.24 2.09
C ASP A 549 46.62 1.28 2.22
N GLY A 550 45.50 1.57 1.54
CA GLY A 550 44.25 0.80 1.57
C GLY A 550 43.37 1.08 2.80
N THR A 551 43.82 1.91 3.74
CA THR A 551 43.00 2.30 4.89
C THR A 551 41.87 3.22 4.47
N LYS A 552 40.79 3.25 5.29
CA LYS A 552 39.60 4.05 5.02
C LYS A 552 39.20 4.86 6.26
N GLU A 553 38.58 6.01 6.03
CA GLU A 553 37.92 6.81 7.05
C GLU A 553 36.51 7.15 6.56
N LEU A 554 35.51 7.08 7.46
CA LEU A 554 34.14 7.50 7.19
C LEU A 554 33.84 8.81 7.92
N HIS A 555 33.41 9.82 7.21
CA HIS A 555 33.07 11.13 7.72
C HIS A 555 31.56 11.33 7.58
N TYR A 556 30.86 11.36 8.71
CA TYR A 556 29.42 11.58 8.74
C TYR A 556 29.09 13.01 9.11
N VAL A 557 28.37 13.68 8.23
CA VAL A 557 27.89 15.04 8.43
C VAL A 557 26.36 14.99 8.61
N PRO A 558 25.86 15.12 9.85
CA PRO A 558 24.42 15.17 10.09
C PRO A 558 23.81 16.45 9.54
N LEU A 559 22.50 16.44 9.27
CA LEU A 559 21.74 17.64 8.89
C LEU A 559 21.26 18.36 10.17
N ASP A 560 21.30 19.69 10.20
CA ASP A 560 20.84 20.52 11.31
C ASP A 560 19.35 20.31 11.63
N LEU A 561 18.53 20.02 10.62
CA LEU A 561 17.09 19.79 10.78
C LEU A 561 16.74 18.46 11.47
N GLN A 562 17.67 17.48 11.52
CA GLN A 562 17.36 16.16 12.08
C GLN A 562 17.55 16.05 13.60
N TYR A 563 18.29 16.96 14.23
CA TYR A 563 18.56 16.96 15.69
C TYR A 563 19.00 15.62 16.26
N GLY A 564 19.79 14.86 15.51
CA GLY A 564 20.25 13.54 15.91
C GLY A 564 21.35 13.00 15.00
N VAL A 565 21.87 11.84 15.35
CA VAL A 565 22.97 11.17 14.63
C VAL A 565 22.57 9.71 14.43
N LYS A 566 22.63 9.20 13.20
CA LYS A 566 22.37 7.78 12.96
C LYS A 566 23.40 6.89 13.66
N PRO A 567 23.03 5.70 14.12
CA PRO A 567 23.98 4.71 14.65
C PRO A 567 25.08 4.36 13.63
N ILE A 568 26.21 3.84 14.12
CA ILE A 568 27.24 3.27 13.24
C ILE A 568 26.68 1.99 12.63
N GLU A 569 26.73 1.89 11.30
CA GLU A 569 26.29 0.68 10.57
C GLU A 569 27.45 -0.25 10.25
N ASP A 570 28.67 0.29 10.00
CA ASP A 570 29.89 -0.47 9.80
C ASP A 570 30.94 -0.07 10.85
N THR A 571 31.27 -0.98 11.74
CA THR A 571 32.26 -0.78 12.80
C THR A 571 33.71 -1.05 12.34
N ALA A 572 33.91 -1.61 11.16
CA ALA A 572 35.22 -1.89 10.60
C ALA A 572 35.95 -0.63 10.10
N ILE A 573 35.18 0.44 9.77
CA ILE A 573 35.72 1.70 9.28
C ILE A 573 35.64 2.75 10.40
N PRO A 574 36.75 3.40 10.79
CA PRO A 574 36.71 4.51 11.74
C PRO A 574 35.80 5.62 11.27
N ARG A 575 34.86 6.04 12.13
CA ARG A 575 33.87 7.07 11.80
C ARG A 575 34.10 8.34 12.59
N LYS A 576 34.22 9.46 11.90
CA LYS A 576 34.23 10.82 12.47
C LYS A 576 32.86 11.47 12.25
N VAL A 577 32.23 11.97 13.32
CA VAL A 577 30.98 12.72 13.27
C VAL A 577 31.27 14.20 13.36
N TYR A 578 30.67 14.98 12.48
CA TYR A 578 30.86 16.41 12.40
C TYR A 578 29.72 17.20 13.06
N ALA A 579 29.93 18.50 13.23
CA ALA A 579 28.84 19.42 13.53
C ALA A 579 27.79 19.38 12.40
N PRO A 580 26.50 19.57 12.71
CA PRO A 580 25.47 19.49 11.70
C PRO A 580 25.67 20.49 10.56
N TRP A 581 25.40 20.04 9.33
CA TRP A 581 25.38 20.91 8.14
C TRP A 581 24.11 21.76 8.15
N ASN A 582 24.28 23.09 8.26
CA ASN A 582 23.13 24.01 8.18
C ASN A 582 22.52 23.94 6.77
N TRP A 583 21.24 23.62 6.70
CA TRP A 583 20.53 23.39 5.44
C TRP A 583 20.57 24.59 4.46
N THR A 584 20.81 25.79 4.96
CA THR A 584 20.95 26.99 4.14
C THR A 584 22.33 27.12 3.45
N HIS A 585 23.34 26.38 3.89
CA HIS A 585 24.69 26.46 3.36
C HIS A 585 24.84 25.51 2.16
N ALA A 586 25.42 26.02 1.06
CA ALA A 586 25.61 25.24 -0.16
C ALA A 586 26.78 24.25 -0.03
N THR A 587 27.73 24.48 0.88
CA THR A 587 28.96 23.69 1.01
C THR A 587 29.25 23.33 2.44
N TYR A 588 29.97 22.22 2.63
CA TYR A 588 30.50 21.78 3.92
C TYR A 588 31.94 21.27 3.74
N THR A 589 32.79 21.49 4.73
CA THR A 589 34.21 21.04 4.67
C THR A 589 34.48 20.03 5.77
N ILE A 590 34.90 18.83 5.38
CA ILE A 590 35.41 17.79 6.28
C ILE A 590 36.94 17.81 6.27
N THR A 591 37.57 17.22 7.30
CA THR A 591 39.03 17.25 7.47
C THR A 591 39.56 15.89 7.90
N THR A 592 40.76 15.54 7.40
CA THR A 592 41.58 14.43 7.86
C THR A 592 43.00 14.88 8.16
N THR A 593 43.68 14.21 9.07
CA THR A 593 45.09 14.40 9.40
C THR A 593 46.05 13.70 8.42
N LYS A 594 45.49 12.89 7.52
CA LYS A 594 46.26 12.23 6.45
C LYS A 594 46.62 13.26 5.39
N LYS A 595 47.83 13.14 4.78
CA LYS A 595 48.29 14.04 3.71
C LYS A 595 47.42 13.89 2.45
N LEU A 596 47.17 14.98 1.75
CA LEU A 596 46.40 14.99 0.52
C LEU A 596 46.96 14.00 -0.53
N ALA A 597 48.27 13.94 -0.69
CA ALA A 597 48.93 13.02 -1.61
C ALA A 597 48.72 11.52 -1.29
N THR A 598 48.15 11.19 -0.15
CA THR A 598 47.80 9.81 0.21
C THR A 598 46.35 9.47 -0.07
N VAL A 599 45.48 10.43 -0.35
CA VAL A 599 44.06 10.21 -0.69
C VAL A 599 43.95 9.69 -2.12
N THR A 600 43.39 8.54 -2.32
CA THR A 600 43.20 7.92 -3.67
C THR A 600 41.75 7.95 -4.15
N LEU A 601 40.80 8.03 -3.23
CA LEU A 601 39.36 8.11 -3.55
C LEU A 601 38.63 8.91 -2.46
N VAL A 602 37.81 9.84 -2.92
CA VAL A 602 36.74 10.47 -2.13
C VAL A 602 35.42 9.97 -2.67
N ASP A 603 34.52 9.48 -1.80
CA ASP A 603 33.25 8.87 -2.19
C ASP A 603 32.12 9.33 -1.28
N ILE A 604 31.19 10.11 -1.83
CA ILE A 604 29.95 10.50 -1.14
C ILE A 604 28.99 9.32 -1.23
N ASP A 605 28.47 8.90 -0.09
CA ASP A 605 27.60 7.73 0.04
C ASP A 605 28.18 6.44 -0.57
N PRO A 606 29.23 5.86 0.07
CA PRO A 606 29.82 4.60 -0.39
C PRO A 606 28.83 3.42 -0.36
N SER A 607 27.73 3.55 0.40
CA SER A 607 26.67 2.54 0.48
C SER A 607 25.76 2.52 -0.77
N GLN A 608 25.82 3.55 -1.60
CA GLN A 608 24.95 3.77 -2.76
C GLN A 608 23.45 3.85 -2.44
N ARG A 609 23.11 4.15 -1.19
CA ARG A 609 21.74 4.23 -0.70
C ARG A 609 21.14 5.63 -0.81
N LEU A 610 21.94 6.69 -0.85
CA LEU A 610 21.45 8.04 -1.06
C LEU A 610 20.83 8.16 -2.45
N ALA A 611 19.59 8.67 -2.53
CA ALA A 611 18.86 8.82 -3.79
C ALA A 611 19.32 10.07 -4.58
N ASP A 612 20.62 10.19 -4.73
CA ASP A 612 21.26 11.23 -5.53
C ASP A 612 20.96 11.03 -7.01
N ILE A 613 20.48 12.08 -7.67
CA ILE A 613 20.06 12.01 -9.07
C ILE A 613 21.24 12.05 -10.05
N ASP A 614 22.43 12.47 -9.63
CA ASP A 614 23.64 12.47 -10.44
C ASP A 614 24.87 11.89 -9.71
N ARG A 615 24.89 10.59 -9.57
CA ARG A 615 25.98 9.90 -8.86
C ARG A 615 27.36 10.00 -9.52
N LYS A 616 27.48 10.60 -10.71
CA LYS A 616 28.77 10.78 -11.38
C LYS A 616 29.66 11.80 -10.67
N ASN A 617 29.06 12.75 -9.97
CA ASN A 617 29.77 13.80 -9.22
C ASN A 617 30.02 13.41 -7.74
N ASN A 618 29.55 12.24 -7.29
CA ASN A 618 29.74 11.73 -5.92
C ASN A 618 31.13 11.13 -5.69
N GLN A 619 31.88 10.78 -6.73
CA GLN A 619 33.17 10.12 -6.60
C GLN A 619 34.27 10.91 -7.28
N LEU A 620 35.42 11.04 -6.61
CA LEU A 620 36.63 11.60 -7.15
C LEU A 620 37.81 10.64 -6.91
N LYS A 621 38.31 10.05 -8.00
CA LYS A 621 39.55 9.25 -7.99
C LYS A 621 40.72 10.16 -8.20
N LEU A 622 41.76 10.00 -7.39
CA LEU A 622 42.98 10.82 -7.44
C LEU A 622 44.17 9.94 -7.83
N ASP A 623 44.88 10.36 -8.86
CA ASP A 623 46.13 9.75 -9.29
C ASP A 623 47.26 10.80 -9.15
N TRP A 624 48.13 10.60 -8.17
CA TRP A 624 49.23 11.51 -7.86
C TRP A 624 50.51 11.21 -8.66
N SER A 625 50.48 10.22 -9.57
CA SER A 625 51.60 9.92 -10.48
C SER A 625 51.70 10.92 -11.62
N THR A 626 50.65 11.70 -11.92
CA THR A 626 50.61 12.75 -12.92
C THR A 626 50.49 14.13 -12.26
N PRO A 627 51.34 15.12 -12.59
CA PRO A 627 51.21 16.47 -12.05
C PRO A 627 50.02 17.19 -12.69
N THR A 628 48.83 17.01 -12.17
CA THR A 628 47.65 17.76 -12.60
C THR A 628 47.14 18.61 -11.43
N PRO A 629 46.93 19.93 -11.58
CA PRO A 629 46.24 20.69 -10.55
C PRO A 629 44.80 20.21 -10.46
N VAL A 630 44.42 19.59 -9.33
CA VAL A 630 43.05 19.16 -9.06
C VAL A 630 42.24 20.40 -8.68
N THR A 631 41.82 21.16 -9.67
CA THR A 631 40.72 22.11 -9.53
C THR A 631 39.52 21.48 -10.24
N VAL A 632 38.60 20.88 -9.47
CA VAL A 632 37.31 20.48 -10.01
C VAL A 632 36.49 21.75 -10.14
N GLN A 633 36.18 22.14 -11.37
CA GLN A 633 35.28 23.26 -11.67
C GLN A 633 33.84 22.89 -11.43
#